data_57e32e41df48c57c9c1cd0c02f5f96b6
#
_entry.id   57e32e41df48c57c9c1cd0c02f5f96b6
#
_cell.length_a   1.000
_cell.length_b   1.000
_cell.length_c   1.000
_cell.angle_alpha   90.00
_cell.angle_beta   90.00
_cell.angle_gamma   90.00
#
_symmetry.space_group_name_H-M   'P 1'
#
loop_
_entity.id
_entity.type
_entity.pdbx_description
1 polymer ?
#
loop_
_entity_poly.entity_id
_entity_poly.type
_entity_poly.pdbx_seq_one_letter_code
_entity_poly.pdbx_strand_id
1 'polypeptide(L)'
;GLLFVLILSCFFFVIPIGGWAMPVVISLLNSLSGIAAALAGILLTNTALIVAGCLVGASGLILTLIMAKSMNRTLFNIFFVGYSEGASSASNIEGEIKPINAEDCYLILEAASTVHIVPGYGMAVAQAQHVVKELGDLLEQNGAEVSYGIHPVAGRMPGHMNVLLAEANVPYDNLLEPKDINPKMESIDIVLVIGA
;
A
#
# COMPACT_ATOMS: atom_id res chain seq x y z
N GLY A 1 17.41 -17.00 32.27
CA GLY A 1 17.66 -18.02 31.27
C GLY A 1 16.63 -18.08 30.16
N LEU A 2 15.58 -18.90 30.29
CA LEU A 2 14.59 -19.19 29.23
C LEU A 2 13.89 -17.93 28.73
N LEU A 3 13.44 -17.06 29.64
CA LEU A 3 12.74 -15.82 29.28
C LEU A 3 13.63 -14.88 28.44
N PHE A 4 14.92 -14.78 28.74
CA PHE A 4 15.86 -13.97 27.96
C PHE A 4 16.07 -14.52 26.55
N VAL A 5 16.15 -15.84 26.40
CA VAL A 5 16.28 -16.49 25.09
C VAL A 5 15.02 -16.27 24.26
N LEU A 6 13.83 -16.35 24.87
CA LEU A 6 12.56 -16.08 24.19
C LEU A 6 12.45 -14.62 23.70
N ILE A 7 12.82 -13.65 24.53
CA ILE A 7 12.82 -12.23 24.17
C ILE A 7 13.81 -11.99 23.03
N LEU A 8 15.00 -12.54 23.10
CA LEU A 8 16.03 -12.40 22.07
C LEU A 8 15.56 -13.03 20.74
N SER A 9 14.93 -14.20 20.79
CA SER A 9 14.38 -14.87 19.63
C SER A 9 13.27 -14.04 18.97
N CYS A 10 12.34 -13.48 19.75
CA CYS A 10 11.31 -12.59 19.23
C CYS A 10 11.91 -11.34 18.56
N PHE A 11 12.95 -10.76 19.16
CA PHE A 11 13.62 -9.59 18.62
C PHE A 11 14.28 -9.88 17.27
N PHE A 12 15.01 -10.98 17.15
CA PHE A 12 15.62 -11.41 15.89
C PHE A 12 14.59 -11.79 14.82
N PHE A 13 13.40 -12.25 15.22
CA PHE A 13 12.34 -12.60 14.28
C PHE A 13 11.67 -11.37 13.68
N VAL A 14 11.59 -10.27 14.42
CA VAL A 14 10.89 -9.05 13.99
C VAL A 14 11.80 -8.09 13.20
N ILE A 15 13.09 -8.04 13.51
CA ILE A 15 14.04 -7.12 12.85
C ILE A 15 14.03 -7.21 11.30
N PRO A 16 14.04 -8.42 10.69
CA PRO A 16 14.11 -8.52 9.23
C PRO A 16 12.80 -8.14 8.53
N ILE A 17 11.73 -7.88 9.27
CA ILE A 17 10.44 -7.55 8.69
C ILE A 17 10.42 -6.07 8.27
N GLY A 18 10.29 -5.82 6.97
CA GLY A 18 10.18 -4.47 6.44
C GLY A 18 8.94 -3.73 6.93
N GLY A 19 9.04 -2.41 7.10
CA GLY A 19 7.93 -1.58 7.61
C GLY A 19 6.64 -1.68 6.79
N TRP A 20 6.73 -1.96 5.50
CA TRP A 20 5.60 -2.15 4.60
C TRP A 20 4.81 -3.44 4.87
N ALA A 21 5.46 -4.49 5.39
CA ALA A 21 4.86 -5.78 5.73
C ALA A 21 4.31 -5.82 7.17
N MET A 22 4.57 -4.79 7.98
CA MET A 22 4.22 -4.74 9.40
C MET A 22 2.72 -4.96 9.67
N PRO A 23 1.75 -4.39 8.90
CA PRO A 23 0.33 -4.65 9.13
C PRO A 23 -0.06 -6.13 9.01
N VAL A 24 0.52 -6.85 8.05
CA VAL A 24 0.29 -8.29 7.83
C VAL A 24 0.83 -9.11 9.00
N VAL A 25 2.02 -8.77 9.47
CA VAL A 25 2.68 -9.43 10.60
C VAL A 25 1.90 -9.21 11.91
N ILE A 26 1.44 -7.99 12.17
CA ILE A 26 0.62 -7.68 13.35
C ILE A 26 -0.67 -8.48 13.33
N SER A 27 -1.35 -8.58 12.19
CA SER A 27 -2.56 -9.37 12.03
C SER A 27 -2.30 -10.85 12.28
N LEU A 28 -1.19 -11.40 11.79
CA LEU A 28 -0.79 -12.79 12.03
C LEU A 28 -0.48 -13.05 13.51
N LEU A 29 0.27 -12.17 14.17
CA LEU A 29 0.58 -12.31 15.59
C LEU A 29 -0.68 -12.24 16.45
N ASN A 30 -1.64 -11.37 16.10
CA ASN A 30 -2.95 -11.33 16.76
C ASN A 30 -3.71 -12.66 16.60
N SER A 31 -3.68 -13.25 15.41
CA SER A 31 -4.27 -14.56 15.15
C SER A 31 -3.64 -15.67 15.99
N LEU A 32 -2.30 -15.70 16.08
CA LEU A 32 -1.58 -16.66 16.91
C LEU A 32 -1.91 -16.50 18.40
N SER A 33 -2.06 -15.25 18.87
CA SER A 33 -2.51 -14.96 20.22
C SER A 33 -3.93 -15.49 20.48
N GLY A 34 -4.83 -15.38 19.50
CA GLY A 34 -6.17 -15.96 19.58
C GLY A 34 -6.14 -17.48 19.69
N ILE A 35 -5.30 -18.16 18.90
CA ILE A 35 -5.12 -19.62 18.99
C ILE A 35 -4.56 -20.02 20.37
N ALA A 36 -3.57 -19.29 20.86
CA ALA A 36 -3.01 -19.53 22.20
C ALA A 36 -4.07 -19.36 23.30
N ALA A 37 -4.93 -18.35 23.21
CA ALA A 37 -6.05 -18.16 24.14
C ALA A 37 -7.07 -19.32 24.07
N ALA A 38 -7.38 -19.84 22.87
CA ALA A 38 -8.25 -20.99 22.71
C ALA A 38 -7.66 -22.24 23.39
N LEU A 39 -6.37 -22.51 23.19
CA LEU A 39 -5.66 -23.63 23.83
C LEU A 39 -5.63 -23.47 25.36
N ALA A 40 -5.38 -22.28 25.87
CA ALA A 40 -5.47 -21.99 27.30
C ALA A 40 -6.90 -22.21 27.83
N GLY A 41 -7.92 -21.85 27.07
CA GLY A 41 -9.32 -22.10 27.39
C GLY A 41 -9.64 -23.58 27.53
N ILE A 42 -9.06 -24.43 26.69
CA ILE A 42 -9.21 -25.90 26.79
C ILE A 42 -8.60 -26.40 28.09
N LEU A 43 -7.40 -25.96 28.46
CA LEU A 43 -6.72 -26.35 29.71
C LEU A 43 -7.47 -25.89 30.94
N LEU A 44 -8.09 -24.70 30.90
CA LEU A 44 -8.87 -24.13 32.00
C LEU A 44 -10.34 -24.54 31.97
N THR A 45 -10.76 -25.39 31.03
CA THR A 45 -12.16 -25.80 30.81
C THR A 45 -13.14 -24.62 30.74
N ASN A 46 -12.68 -23.48 30.19
CA ASN A 46 -13.46 -22.26 30.05
C ASN A 46 -13.96 -22.10 28.61
N THR A 47 -15.25 -22.40 28.40
CA THR A 47 -15.89 -22.35 27.08
C THR A 47 -15.92 -20.98 26.46
N ALA A 48 -16.06 -19.91 27.25
CA ALA A 48 -16.04 -18.53 26.74
C ALA A 48 -14.67 -18.17 26.16
N LEU A 49 -13.58 -18.58 26.82
CA LEU A 49 -12.21 -18.34 26.36
C LEU A 49 -11.89 -19.15 25.09
N ILE A 50 -12.41 -20.37 24.99
CA ILE A 50 -12.26 -21.20 23.76
C ILE A 50 -12.94 -20.53 22.60
N VAL A 51 -14.20 -20.11 22.74
CA VAL A 51 -14.97 -19.50 21.67
C VAL A 51 -14.34 -18.17 21.23
N ALA A 52 -14.01 -17.31 22.18
CA ALA A 52 -13.36 -16.02 21.89
C ALA A 52 -12.00 -16.21 21.18
N GLY A 53 -11.18 -17.12 21.67
CA GLY A 53 -9.88 -17.43 21.08
C GLY A 53 -9.98 -18.00 19.65
N CYS A 54 -10.94 -18.90 19.41
CA CYS A 54 -11.20 -19.44 18.08
C CYS A 54 -11.66 -18.36 17.10
N LEU A 55 -12.57 -17.47 17.52
CA LEU A 55 -13.05 -16.38 16.67
C LEU A 55 -11.92 -15.41 16.31
N VAL A 56 -11.12 -14.98 17.28
CA VAL A 56 -9.97 -14.08 17.04
C VAL A 56 -8.92 -14.78 16.19
N GLY A 57 -8.62 -16.03 16.44
CA GLY A 57 -7.66 -16.81 15.67
C GLY A 57 -8.07 -16.96 14.20
N ALA A 58 -9.31 -17.38 13.96
CA ALA A 58 -9.83 -17.57 12.60
C ALA A 58 -9.94 -16.25 11.83
N SER A 59 -10.52 -15.21 12.42
CA SER A 59 -10.67 -13.90 11.78
C SER A 59 -9.32 -13.25 11.46
N GLY A 60 -8.35 -13.35 12.38
CA GLY A 60 -7.00 -12.85 12.16
C GLY A 60 -6.26 -13.58 11.04
N LEU A 61 -6.39 -14.91 10.91
CA LEU A 61 -5.81 -15.66 9.79
C LEU A 61 -6.42 -15.26 8.45
N ILE A 62 -7.74 -15.16 8.37
CA ILE A 62 -8.43 -14.75 7.14
C ILE A 62 -7.98 -13.36 6.73
N LEU A 63 -7.94 -12.40 7.67
CA LEU A 63 -7.49 -11.05 7.41
C LEU A 63 -6.04 -11.02 6.91
N THR A 64 -5.15 -11.77 7.55
CA THR A 64 -3.74 -11.88 7.16
C THR A 64 -3.58 -12.40 5.73
N LEU A 65 -4.35 -13.44 5.35
CA LEU A 65 -4.32 -14.01 4.00
C LEU A 65 -4.84 -13.01 2.95
N ILE A 66 -5.93 -12.30 3.25
CA ILE A 66 -6.50 -11.28 2.36
C ILE A 66 -5.49 -10.14 2.16
N MET A 67 -4.87 -9.65 3.23
CA MET A 67 -3.87 -8.58 3.15
C MET A 67 -2.62 -9.01 2.38
N ALA A 68 -2.10 -10.23 2.63
CA ALA A 68 -0.96 -10.75 1.87
C ALA A 68 -1.28 -10.88 0.38
N LYS A 69 -2.49 -11.38 0.04
CA LYS A 69 -2.96 -11.49 -1.33
C LYS A 69 -3.12 -10.12 -2.01
N SER A 70 -3.62 -9.12 -1.28
CA SER A 70 -3.74 -7.74 -1.78
C SER A 70 -2.37 -7.12 -2.09
N MET A 71 -1.33 -7.52 -1.35
CA MET A 71 0.05 -7.11 -1.59
C MET A 71 0.73 -7.93 -2.70
N ASN A 72 0.01 -8.88 -3.32
CA ASN A 72 0.54 -9.83 -4.31
C ASN A 72 1.78 -10.59 -3.82
N ARG A 73 1.81 -10.92 -2.52
CA ARG A 73 2.92 -11.62 -1.86
C ARG A 73 2.41 -12.81 -1.07
N THR A 74 3.19 -13.89 -1.03
CA THR A 74 2.93 -15.01 -0.13
C THR A 74 3.45 -14.71 1.27
N LEU A 75 2.79 -15.23 2.31
CA LEU A 75 3.25 -15.07 3.69
C LEU A 75 4.70 -15.54 3.88
N PHE A 76 5.09 -16.61 3.19
CA PHE A 76 6.45 -17.12 3.21
C PHE A 76 7.46 -16.06 2.73
N ASN A 77 7.16 -15.36 1.64
CA ASN A 77 8.02 -14.30 1.12
C ASN A 77 8.12 -13.11 2.09
N ILE A 78 7.04 -12.80 2.82
CA ILE A 78 7.04 -11.71 3.81
C ILE A 78 8.01 -12.00 4.96
N PHE A 79 8.10 -13.25 5.42
CA PHE A 79 8.93 -13.63 6.56
C PHE A 79 10.38 -13.97 6.18
N PHE A 80 10.60 -14.57 5.03
CA PHE A 80 11.91 -15.12 4.67
C PHE A 80 12.66 -14.34 3.60
N VAL A 81 11.98 -13.55 2.78
CA VAL A 81 12.60 -12.78 1.67
C VAL A 81 12.83 -11.31 2.04
N GLY A 82 12.38 -10.86 3.20
CA GLY A 82 12.59 -9.48 3.67
C GLY A 82 14.04 -9.01 3.74
N TYR A 83 15.02 -9.92 3.66
CA TYR A 83 16.44 -9.62 3.65
C TYR A 83 17.04 -9.51 2.23
N SER A 84 16.28 -9.89 1.20
CA SER A 84 16.76 -10.00 -0.19
C SER A 84 16.26 -8.88 -1.13
N GLU A 85 15.46 -7.95 -0.65
CA GLU A 85 14.86 -6.89 -1.48
C GLU A 85 15.68 -5.59 -1.60
N GLY A 86 16.98 -5.65 -1.35
CA GLY A 86 17.89 -4.65 -1.90
C GLY A 86 18.23 -4.88 -3.38
N ALA A 87 17.78 -5.99 -3.96
CA ALA A 87 17.97 -6.35 -5.35
C ALA A 87 16.61 -6.70 -5.98
N SER A 88 15.64 -5.79 -5.93
CA SER A 88 14.61 -5.78 -6.94
C SER A 88 15.36 -5.70 -8.27
N SER A 89 15.11 -6.67 -9.12
CA SER A 89 15.48 -6.61 -10.51
C SER A 89 15.15 -5.20 -11.04
N ALA A 90 16.11 -4.31 -10.97
CA ALA A 90 16.18 -3.19 -11.85
C ALA A 90 16.19 -3.87 -13.23
N SER A 91 15.02 -4.06 -13.81
CA SER A 91 14.92 -4.17 -15.25
C SER A 91 15.73 -2.97 -15.72
N ASN A 92 16.83 -3.21 -16.42
CA ASN A 92 17.57 -2.17 -17.08
C ASN A 92 16.58 -1.46 -18.01
N ILE A 93 15.87 -0.48 -17.47
CA ILE A 93 15.10 0.45 -18.27
C ILE A 93 16.18 1.34 -18.87
N GLU A 94 16.55 1.03 -20.12
CA GLU A 94 17.36 1.90 -20.94
C GLU A 94 16.50 3.12 -21.26
N GLY A 95 16.39 4.03 -20.31
CA GLY A 95 15.72 5.31 -20.44
C GLY A 95 16.64 6.41 -19.96
N GLU A 96 16.82 7.45 -20.76
CA GLU A 96 17.54 8.65 -20.38
C GLU A 96 16.62 9.55 -19.55
N ILE A 97 16.97 9.78 -18.29
CA ILE A 97 16.23 10.71 -17.41
C ILE A 97 16.65 12.12 -17.81
N LYS A 98 15.70 12.90 -18.31
CA LYS A 98 15.90 14.32 -18.62
C LYS A 98 15.36 15.16 -17.46
N PRO A 99 16.20 15.90 -16.73
CA PRO A 99 15.72 16.84 -15.73
C PRO A 99 14.95 17.97 -16.43
N ILE A 100 13.77 18.30 -15.92
CA ILE A 100 12.89 19.35 -16.45
C ILE A 100 12.74 20.42 -15.39
N ASN A 101 12.78 21.69 -15.79
CA ASN A 101 12.46 22.83 -14.93
C ASN A 101 10.94 23.01 -14.78
N ALA A 102 10.51 23.76 -13.76
CA ALA A 102 9.10 24.03 -13.53
C ALA A 102 8.42 24.75 -14.69
N GLU A 103 9.14 25.64 -15.38
CA GLU A 103 8.66 26.40 -16.54
C GLU A 103 8.40 25.49 -17.75
N ASP A 104 9.32 24.56 -18.02
CA ASP A 104 9.16 23.58 -19.10
C ASP A 104 8.05 22.57 -18.79
N CYS A 105 7.92 22.18 -17.51
CA CYS A 105 6.84 21.31 -17.05
C CYS A 105 5.46 21.98 -17.23
N TYR A 106 5.37 23.27 -16.95
CA TYR A 106 4.13 24.04 -17.17
C TYR A 106 3.72 24.04 -18.64
N LEU A 107 4.65 24.29 -19.57
CA LEU A 107 4.35 24.28 -20.99
C LEU A 107 3.87 22.91 -21.50
N ILE A 108 4.46 21.85 -20.98
CA ILE A 108 4.06 20.48 -21.33
C ILE A 108 2.65 20.18 -20.81
N LEU A 109 2.35 20.57 -19.56
CA LEU A 109 1.05 20.36 -18.95
C LEU A 109 -0.05 21.21 -19.59
N GLU A 110 0.27 22.43 -20.03
CA GLU A 110 -0.69 23.30 -20.74
C GLU A 110 -1.08 22.75 -22.11
N ALA A 111 -0.16 22.06 -22.78
CA ALA A 111 -0.41 21.45 -24.09
C ALA A 111 -1.13 20.11 -24.03
N ALA A 112 -1.23 19.49 -22.85
CA ALA A 112 -1.81 18.16 -22.68
C ALA A 112 -3.34 18.21 -22.66
N SER A 113 -3.97 17.29 -23.38
CA SER A 113 -5.41 17.10 -23.34
C SER A 113 -5.85 16.07 -22.30
N THR A 114 -4.98 15.09 -21.99
CA THR A 114 -5.26 14.02 -21.03
C THR A 114 -4.09 13.86 -20.06
N VAL A 115 -4.37 14.01 -18.76
CA VAL A 115 -3.36 13.91 -17.69
C VAL A 115 -3.77 12.82 -16.70
N HIS A 116 -2.85 11.89 -16.46
CA HIS A 116 -3.06 10.83 -15.50
C HIS A 116 -2.12 10.99 -14.31
N ILE A 117 -2.67 11.09 -13.08
CA ILE A 117 -1.89 11.28 -11.86
C ILE A 117 -1.83 9.95 -11.09
N VAL A 118 -0.62 9.47 -10.83
CA VAL A 118 -0.37 8.25 -10.07
C VAL A 118 0.23 8.61 -8.72
N PRO A 119 -0.59 8.65 -7.66
CA PRO A 119 -0.11 8.97 -6.33
C PRO A 119 0.58 7.77 -5.66
N GLY A 120 1.76 7.99 -5.12
CA GLY A 120 2.48 7.03 -4.31
C GLY A 120 2.47 7.36 -2.81
N TYR A 121 3.14 6.53 -2.01
CA TYR A 121 3.18 6.70 -0.56
C TYR A 121 3.83 8.01 -0.12
N GLY A 122 4.82 8.51 -0.86
CA GLY A 122 5.48 9.79 -0.55
C GLY A 122 4.52 10.97 -0.56
N MET A 123 3.47 10.96 -1.41
CA MET A 123 2.40 11.96 -1.37
C MET A 123 1.67 11.96 -0.01
N ALA A 124 1.40 10.78 0.54
CA ALA A 124 0.76 10.64 1.85
C ALA A 124 1.65 11.16 2.99
N VAL A 125 2.95 10.86 2.94
CA VAL A 125 3.91 11.35 3.94
C VAL A 125 4.05 12.86 3.91
N ALA A 126 4.06 13.45 2.73
CA ALA A 126 4.14 14.89 2.52
C ALA A 126 2.80 15.61 2.74
N GLN A 127 1.69 14.88 2.97
CA GLN A 127 0.33 15.41 3.04
C GLN A 127 -0.02 16.32 1.84
N ALA A 128 0.47 15.95 0.65
CA ALA A 128 0.37 16.75 -0.56
C ALA A 128 -0.94 16.52 -1.35
N GLN A 129 -1.89 15.73 -0.82
CA GLN A 129 -3.15 15.39 -1.51
C GLN A 129 -3.96 16.63 -1.91
N HIS A 130 -3.97 17.68 -1.08
CA HIS A 130 -4.69 18.92 -1.38
C HIS A 130 -4.04 19.70 -2.53
N VAL A 131 -2.71 19.77 -2.55
CA VAL A 131 -1.95 20.45 -3.61
C VAL A 131 -2.11 19.70 -4.95
N VAL A 132 -2.10 18.37 -4.90
CA VAL A 132 -2.32 17.52 -6.08
C VAL A 132 -3.74 17.70 -6.63
N LYS A 133 -4.73 17.83 -5.75
CA LYS A 133 -6.11 18.13 -6.15
C LYS A 133 -6.22 19.52 -6.78
N GLU A 134 -5.59 20.54 -6.19
CA GLU A 134 -5.55 21.90 -6.74
C GLU A 134 -4.91 21.92 -8.13
N LEU A 135 -3.81 21.19 -8.32
CA LEU A 135 -3.20 21.02 -9.63
C LEU A 135 -4.17 20.37 -10.63
N GLY A 136 -4.89 19.33 -10.20
CA GLY A 136 -5.90 18.69 -11.04
C GLY A 136 -7.01 19.65 -11.45
N ASP A 137 -7.53 20.45 -10.52
CA ASP A 137 -8.57 21.46 -10.79
C ASP A 137 -8.10 22.53 -11.79
N LEU A 138 -6.85 22.97 -11.70
CA LEU A 138 -6.27 23.92 -12.64
C LEU A 138 -6.14 23.32 -14.04
N LEU A 139 -5.76 22.05 -14.15
CA LEU A 139 -5.67 21.35 -15.42
C LEU A 139 -7.06 21.14 -16.06
N GLU A 140 -8.07 20.80 -15.26
CA GLU A 140 -9.46 20.68 -15.72
C GLU A 140 -10.00 22.04 -16.19
N GLN A 141 -9.69 23.14 -15.52
CA GLN A 141 -10.03 24.50 -15.95
C GLN A 141 -9.39 24.88 -17.30
N ASN A 142 -8.21 24.36 -17.58
CA ASN A 142 -7.53 24.53 -18.87
C ASN A 142 -8.07 23.60 -19.98
N GLY A 143 -9.03 22.73 -19.63
CA GLY A 143 -9.68 21.83 -20.58
C GLY A 143 -9.05 20.45 -20.71
N ALA A 144 -8.12 20.09 -19.83
CA ALA A 144 -7.55 18.75 -19.76
C ALA A 144 -8.45 17.79 -18.99
N GLU A 145 -8.54 16.56 -19.44
CA GLU A 145 -9.19 15.46 -18.68
C GLU A 145 -8.21 14.90 -17.67
N VAL A 146 -8.54 15.03 -16.37
CA VAL A 146 -7.67 14.56 -15.27
C VAL A 146 -8.24 13.30 -14.66
N SER A 147 -7.40 12.27 -14.56
CA SER A 147 -7.72 11.01 -13.89
C SER A 147 -6.64 10.61 -12.90
N TYR A 148 -7.03 9.86 -11.87
CA TYR A 148 -6.13 9.41 -10.80
C TYR A 148 -6.02 7.90 -10.82
N GLY A 149 -4.81 7.37 -11.03
CA GLY A 149 -4.52 5.94 -11.02
C GLY A 149 -4.10 5.46 -9.65
N ILE A 150 -4.96 4.69 -8.99
CA ILE A 150 -4.70 4.21 -7.65
C ILE A 150 -4.34 2.74 -7.68
N HIS A 151 -3.13 2.42 -7.25
CA HIS A 151 -2.78 1.02 -7.02
C HIS A 151 -3.36 0.56 -5.67
N PRO A 152 -4.03 -0.61 -5.61
CA PRO A 152 -4.70 -1.09 -4.39
C PRO A 152 -3.81 -1.20 -3.15
N VAL A 153 -2.51 -1.41 -3.37
CA VAL A 153 -1.48 -1.52 -2.31
C VAL A 153 -0.54 -0.32 -2.21
N ALA A 154 -0.84 0.77 -2.91
CA ALA A 154 -0.08 2.01 -2.71
C ALA A 154 -0.34 2.54 -1.29
N GLY A 155 0.73 2.84 -0.56
CA GLY A 155 0.65 3.27 0.83
C GLY A 155 0.98 2.20 1.85
N ARG A 156 0.43 2.30 3.06
CA ARG A 156 0.67 1.36 4.17
C ARG A 156 -0.47 0.37 4.42
N MET A 157 -1.62 0.59 3.81
CA MET A 157 -2.80 -0.27 3.95
C MET A 157 -3.61 -0.25 2.66
N PRO A 158 -4.40 -1.28 2.38
CA PRO A 158 -5.30 -1.30 1.23
C PRO A 158 -6.26 -0.09 1.27
N GLY A 159 -6.40 0.59 0.12
CA GLY A 159 -7.26 1.76 0.00
C GLY A 159 -6.71 3.05 0.63
N HIS A 160 -5.45 3.08 1.07
CA HIS A 160 -4.86 4.27 1.69
C HIS A 160 -4.96 5.52 0.79
N MET A 161 -4.62 5.39 -0.49
CA MET A 161 -4.70 6.51 -1.44
C MET A 161 -6.14 6.95 -1.72
N ASN A 162 -7.08 6.00 -1.75
CA ASN A 162 -8.50 6.31 -1.94
C ASN A 162 -9.02 7.22 -0.82
N VAL A 163 -8.65 6.92 0.43
CA VAL A 163 -9.06 7.72 1.59
C VAL A 163 -8.48 9.12 1.52
N LEU A 164 -7.18 9.25 1.21
CA LEU A 164 -6.50 10.56 1.13
C LEU A 164 -7.05 11.43 -0.01
N LEU A 165 -7.32 10.86 -1.17
CA LEU A 165 -7.90 11.59 -2.29
C LEU A 165 -9.37 11.94 -2.04
N ALA A 166 -10.13 11.09 -1.34
CA ALA A 166 -11.48 11.40 -0.90
C ALA A 166 -11.48 12.53 0.14
N GLU A 167 -10.51 12.57 1.06
CA GLU A 167 -10.30 13.69 1.99
C GLU A 167 -10.02 15.01 1.26
N ALA A 168 -9.28 14.93 0.14
CA ALA A 168 -9.03 16.07 -0.74
C ALA A 168 -10.22 16.42 -1.66
N ASN A 169 -11.37 15.77 -1.51
CA ASN A 169 -12.57 15.95 -2.35
C ASN A 169 -12.36 15.63 -3.83
N VAL A 170 -11.52 14.66 -4.16
CA VAL A 170 -11.44 14.13 -5.53
C VAL A 170 -12.68 13.27 -5.79
N PRO A 171 -13.41 13.51 -6.91
CA PRO A 171 -14.57 12.68 -7.27
C PRO A 171 -14.17 11.21 -7.46
N TYR A 172 -15.01 10.30 -6.97
CA TYR A 172 -14.73 8.86 -7.11
C TYR A 172 -14.68 8.39 -8.56
N ASP A 173 -15.39 9.05 -9.45
CA ASP A 173 -15.42 8.72 -10.88
C ASP A 173 -14.05 8.95 -11.55
N ASN A 174 -13.23 9.84 -11.00
CA ASN A 174 -11.86 10.12 -11.48
C ASN A 174 -10.82 9.17 -10.88
N LEU A 175 -11.20 8.31 -9.91
CA LEU A 175 -10.32 7.34 -9.26
C LEU A 175 -10.38 6.02 -10.04
N LEU A 176 -9.34 5.72 -10.80
CA LEU A 176 -9.26 4.54 -11.65
C LEU A 176 -8.32 3.48 -11.07
N GLU A 177 -8.74 2.22 -11.11
CA GLU A 177 -7.88 1.09 -10.79
C GLU A 177 -7.01 0.71 -11.99
N PRO A 178 -5.87 0.00 -11.78
CA PRO A 178 -4.97 -0.43 -12.86
C PRO A 178 -5.68 -1.21 -13.97
N LYS A 179 -6.76 -1.92 -13.64
CA LYS A 179 -7.55 -2.68 -14.62
C LYS A 179 -8.27 -1.77 -15.62
N ASP A 180 -8.70 -0.61 -15.15
CA ASP A 180 -9.50 0.34 -15.94
C ASP A 180 -8.59 1.28 -16.73
N ILE A 181 -7.42 1.60 -16.18
CA ILE A 181 -6.49 2.55 -16.79
C ILE A 181 -5.52 1.91 -17.78
N ASN A 182 -5.05 0.68 -17.53
CA ASN A 182 -4.09 0.02 -18.39
C ASN A 182 -4.51 -0.03 -19.88
N PRO A 183 -5.79 -0.31 -20.22
CA PRO A 183 -6.24 -0.29 -21.62
C PRO A 183 -6.24 1.12 -22.23
N LYS A 184 -6.32 2.16 -21.39
CA LYS A 184 -6.39 3.58 -21.84
C LYS A 184 -5.02 4.25 -21.85
N MET A 185 -3.96 3.59 -21.34
CA MET A 185 -2.63 4.19 -21.20
C MET A 185 -2.06 4.71 -22.51
N GLU A 186 -2.37 4.05 -23.64
CA GLU A 186 -1.91 4.50 -24.98
C GLU A 186 -2.53 5.83 -25.43
N SER A 187 -3.66 6.22 -24.85
CA SER A 187 -4.38 7.45 -25.17
C SER A 187 -4.08 8.62 -24.21
N ILE A 188 -3.25 8.40 -23.20
CA ILE A 188 -2.89 9.42 -22.21
C ILE A 188 -1.64 10.17 -22.67
N ASP A 189 -1.74 11.51 -22.72
CA ASP A 189 -0.63 12.36 -23.14
C ASP A 189 0.47 12.44 -22.08
N ILE A 190 0.07 12.60 -20.80
CA ILE A 190 1.01 12.78 -19.69
C ILE A 190 0.62 11.93 -18.50
N VAL A 191 1.60 11.25 -17.94
CA VAL A 191 1.48 10.54 -16.65
C VAL A 191 2.37 11.20 -15.61
N LEU A 192 1.75 11.72 -14.55
CA LEU A 192 2.44 12.30 -13.40
C LEU A 192 2.53 11.29 -12.26
N VAL A 193 3.73 10.84 -11.94
CA VAL A 193 3.97 9.97 -10.79
C VAL A 193 4.45 10.80 -9.62
N ILE A 194 3.68 10.84 -8.53
CA ILE A 194 3.96 11.71 -7.38
C ILE A 194 4.20 10.88 -6.12
N GLY A 195 5.39 10.96 -5.58
CA GLY A 195 5.74 10.30 -4.32
C GLY A 195 5.84 8.78 -4.42
N ALA A 196 6.32 8.27 -5.53
CA ALA A 196 6.56 6.84 -5.73
C ALA A 196 7.81 6.37 -4.95
#